data_a6b717040d539668793f2f3b4843fa04
#
_entry.id   a6b717040d539668793f2f3b4843fa04
#
_cell.length_a   1.000
_cell.length_b   1.000
_cell.length_c   1.000
_cell.angle_alpha   90.00
_cell.angle_beta   90.00
_cell.angle_gamma   90.00
#
_symmetry.space_group_name_H-M   'P 1'
#
loop_
_entity.id
_entity.type
_entity.pdbx_description
1 polymer ?
#
loop_
_entity_poly.entity_id
_entity_poly.type
_entity_poly.pdbx_seq_one_letter_code
_entity_poly.pdbx_strand_id
1 'polypeptide(L)'
;MKSARNKTLISFLVAGCCFGPLKPMATAQDQASPQELVSKVHEAAGVLAKSGEAGLADFDKKPGPWAWKDSYVFVLDCAKGVMAAHPKADFVGKPLASFKDVKGNPAFELLCAAAQNPNGIWVEYWIPKPGEKEGSRKVSYGLPVAGTSYVAGAGIFDAQTPIAQLEKTAK
;
A
#
# COMPACT_ATOMS: atom_id res chain seq x y z
N MET A 1 38.57 78.31 -15.70
CA MET A 1 39.00 76.91 -15.70
C MET A 1 38.31 76.24 -14.51
N LYS A 2 37.16 75.55 -14.76
CA LYS A 2 36.44 74.75 -13.73
C LYS A 2 36.09 73.41 -14.33
N SER A 3 36.70 72.37 -13.80
CA SER A 3 36.53 70.96 -14.19
C SER A 3 35.16 70.45 -13.67
N ALA A 4 34.33 69.93 -14.56
CA ALA A 4 33.09 69.28 -14.22
C ALA A 4 33.33 67.76 -14.06
N ARG A 5 33.08 67.21 -12.88
CA ARG A 5 33.12 65.76 -12.59
C ARG A 5 31.77 65.15 -12.82
N ASN A 6 31.69 64.32 -13.86
CA ASN A 6 30.53 63.46 -14.11
C ASN A 6 30.44 62.38 -13.04
N LYS A 7 29.29 62.27 -12.36
CA LYS A 7 28.91 61.16 -11.49
C LYS A 7 28.00 60.23 -12.26
N THR A 8 28.50 59.07 -12.64
CA THR A 8 27.74 58.00 -13.22
C THR A 8 26.98 57.25 -12.11
N LEU A 9 25.64 57.34 -12.11
CA LEU A 9 24.81 56.51 -11.25
C LEU A 9 24.69 55.12 -11.87
N ILE A 10 25.18 54.09 -11.16
CA ILE A 10 24.97 52.71 -11.52
C ILE A 10 23.69 52.26 -10.77
N SER A 11 22.61 52.02 -11.50
CA SER A 11 21.38 51.43 -10.97
C SER A 11 21.55 49.91 -10.86
N PHE A 12 21.60 49.41 -9.65
CA PHE A 12 21.52 47.96 -9.41
C PHE A 12 20.08 47.51 -9.49
N LEU A 13 19.76 46.72 -10.51
CA LEU A 13 18.51 46.00 -10.64
C LEU A 13 18.60 44.74 -9.80
N VAL A 14 17.93 44.73 -8.65
CA VAL A 14 17.79 43.51 -7.80
C VAL A 14 16.68 42.66 -8.38
N ALA A 15 17.01 41.61 -9.11
CA ALA A 15 16.07 40.61 -9.57
C ALA A 15 15.67 39.75 -8.35
N GLY A 16 14.49 39.99 -7.79
CA GLY A 16 13.89 39.16 -6.72
C GLY A 16 13.50 37.79 -7.27
N CYS A 17 14.29 36.75 -7.00
CA CYS A 17 13.89 35.37 -7.18
C CYS A 17 12.85 35.01 -6.12
N CYS A 18 11.57 34.88 -6.51
CA CYS A 18 10.55 34.26 -5.70
C CYS A 18 10.81 32.75 -5.57
N PHE A 19 11.51 32.34 -4.52
CA PHE A 19 11.54 30.96 -4.11
C PHE A 19 10.21 30.63 -3.44
N GLY A 20 9.28 30.05 -4.20
CA GLY A 20 8.10 29.41 -3.63
C GLY A 20 8.53 28.18 -2.79
N PRO A 21 7.77 27.82 -1.72
CA PRO A 21 8.09 26.63 -0.94
C PRO A 21 7.97 25.39 -1.82
N LEU A 22 9.11 24.72 -2.08
CA LEU A 22 9.14 23.40 -2.70
C LEU A 22 8.44 22.45 -1.75
N LYS A 23 7.26 21.92 -2.14
CA LYS A 23 6.65 20.79 -1.43
C LYS A 23 7.62 19.63 -1.51
N PRO A 24 7.97 18.97 -0.37
CA PRO A 24 8.79 17.78 -0.43
C PRO A 24 8.07 16.74 -1.28
N MET A 25 8.66 16.36 -2.41
CA MET A 25 8.24 15.16 -3.14
C MET A 25 8.53 14.00 -2.18
N ALA A 26 7.49 13.24 -1.82
CA ALA A 26 7.66 11.98 -1.10
C ALA A 26 8.66 11.14 -1.90
N THR A 27 9.78 10.81 -1.28
CA THR A 27 10.85 10.06 -1.93
C THR A 27 10.33 8.66 -2.23
N ALA A 28 10.67 8.11 -3.39
CA ALA A 28 10.31 6.75 -3.82
C ALA A 28 10.74 5.66 -2.82
N GLN A 29 11.49 6.04 -1.79
CA GLN A 29 11.98 5.20 -0.69
C GLN A 29 10.92 4.88 0.36
N ASP A 30 9.82 5.67 0.44
CA ASP A 30 8.76 5.50 1.44
C ASP A 30 7.59 4.64 0.93
N GLN A 31 7.59 4.25 -0.34
CA GLN A 31 6.57 3.39 -0.93
C GLN A 31 7.08 1.95 -1.05
N ALA A 32 6.24 0.98 -0.69
CA ALA A 32 6.56 -0.44 -0.86
C ALA A 32 6.49 -0.81 -2.35
N SER A 33 7.41 -1.67 -2.81
CA SER A 33 7.39 -2.19 -4.18
C SER A 33 6.53 -3.46 -4.30
N PRO A 34 6.06 -3.82 -5.51
CA PRO A 34 5.37 -5.08 -5.73
C PRO A 34 6.17 -6.31 -5.30
N GLN A 35 7.48 -6.32 -5.53
CA GLN A 35 8.38 -7.41 -5.12
C GLN A 35 8.48 -7.53 -3.60
N GLU A 36 8.55 -6.39 -2.88
CA GLU A 36 8.51 -6.39 -1.42
C GLU A 36 7.18 -6.94 -0.89
N LEU A 37 6.04 -6.62 -1.53
CA LEU A 37 4.75 -7.18 -1.16
C LEU A 37 4.74 -8.69 -1.29
N VAL A 38 5.13 -9.21 -2.45
CA VAL A 38 5.19 -10.67 -2.68
C VAL A 38 6.07 -11.33 -1.64
N SER A 39 7.29 -10.83 -1.41
CA SER A 39 8.22 -11.37 -0.42
C SER A 39 7.63 -11.39 0.99
N LYS A 40 7.03 -10.26 1.42
CA LYS A 40 6.42 -10.13 2.76
C LYS A 40 5.19 -11.02 2.94
N VAL A 41 4.38 -11.19 1.91
CA VAL A 41 3.21 -12.08 1.97
C VAL A 41 3.63 -13.55 2.01
N HIS A 42 4.67 -13.95 1.28
CA HIS A 42 5.23 -15.31 1.40
C HIS A 42 5.81 -15.59 2.79
N GLU A 43 6.54 -14.63 3.37
CA GLU A 43 7.05 -14.73 4.73
C GLU A 43 5.91 -14.89 5.74
N ALA A 44 4.87 -14.06 5.63
CA ALA A 44 3.68 -14.10 6.47
C ALA A 44 2.92 -15.42 6.36
N ALA A 45 2.70 -15.90 5.14
CA ALA A 45 2.05 -17.19 4.89
C ALA A 45 2.85 -18.35 5.50
N GLY A 46 4.18 -18.31 5.40
CA GLY A 46 5.08 -19.33 6.01
C GLY A 46 5.04 -19.32 7.54
N VAL A 47 4.91 -18.15 8.17
CA VAL A 47 4.72 -18.03 9.63
C VAL A 47 3.34 -18.57 10.04
N LEU A 48 2.28 -18.14 9.37
CA LEU A 48 0.91 -18.57 9.67
C LEU A 48 0.68 -20.06 9.44
N ALA A 49 1.33 -20.67 8.43
CA ALA A 49 1.27 -22.11 8.19
C ALA A 49 1.80 -22.93 9.39
N LYS A 50 2.73 -22.36 10.18
CA LYS A 50 3.32 -23.00 11.37
C LYS A 50 2.55 -22.68 12.65
N SER A 51 2.08 -21.42 12.80
CA SER A 51 1.46 -20.93 14.03
C SER A 51 -0.07 -21.01 14.03
N GLY A 52 -0.69 -21.15 12.87
CA GLY A 52 -2.13 -21.14 12.74
C GLY A 52 -2.78 -19.89 13.32
N GLU A 53 -3.93 -20.07 13.96
CA GLU A 53 -4.71 -18.99 14.59
C GLU A 53 -3.91 -18.23 15.67
N ALA A 54 -3.02 -18.92 16.41
CA ALA A 54 -2.20 -18.27 17.44
C ALA A 54 -1.27 -17.19 16.90
N GLY A 55 -0.90 -17.25 15.61
CA GLY A 55 -0.06 -16.27 14.96
C GLY A 55 -0.79 -14.99 14.51
N LEU A 56 -2.12 -14.96 14.50
CA LEU A 56 -2.90 -13.84 13.97
C LEU A 56 -2.66 -12.53 14.72
N ALA A 57 -2.46 -12.59 16.04
CA ALA A 57 -2.27 -11.41 16.89
C ALA A 57 -1.04 -10.54 16.51
N ASP A 58 -0.06 -11.11 15.80
CA ASP A 58 1.11 -10.36 15.35
C ASP A 58 0.80 -9.45 14.15
N PHE A 59 -0.25 -9.75 13.38
CA PHE A 59 -0.67 -8.98 12.21
C PHE A 59 -1.57 -7.78 12.56
N ASP A 60 -2.07 -7.72 13.78
CA ASP A 60 -2.90 -6.61 14.27
C ASP A 60 -2.05 -5.44 14.81
N LYS A 61 -0.72 -5.62 14.90
CA LYS A 61 0.19 -4.63 15.49
C LYS A 61 0.66 -3.60 14.47
N LYS A 62 0.57 -2.31 14.83
CA LYS A 62 1.19 -1.21 14.08
C LYS A 62 1.72 -0.15 15.08
N PRO A 63 3.03 0.07 15.17
CA PRO A 63 4.11 -0.60 14.43
C PRO A 63 4.26 -2.07 14.79
N GLY A 64 4.73 -2.87 13.83
CA GLY A 64 4.91 -4.30 13.98
C GLY A 64 5.69 -4.91 12.82
N PRO A 65 6.07 -6.19 12.89
CA PRO A 65 6.89 -6.84 11.86
C PRO A 65 6.20 -6.92 10.49
N TRP A 66 4.87 -6.84 10.49
CA TRP A 66 4.04 -6.95 9.29
C TRP A 66 3.53 -5.62 8.76
N ALA A 67 4.05 -4.48 9.27
CA ALA A 67 3.77 -3.14 8.74
C ALA A 67 5.09 -2.46 8.39
N TRP A 68 5.24 -2.04 7.12
CA TRP A 68 6.45 -1.39 6.62
C TRP A 68 6.10 -0.31 5.59
N LYS A 69 6.86 0.73 5.53
CA LYS A 69 6.63 1.84 4.61
C LYS A 69 5.15 2.27 4.62
N ASP A 70 4.50 2.29 3.47
CA ASP A 70 3.08 2.59 3.29
C ASP A 70 2.17 1.34 3.22
N SER A 71 2.73 0.15 3.49
CA SER A 71 2.03 -1.14 3.37
C SER A 71 1.98 -1.94 4.68
N TYR A 72 1.17 -2.96 4.69
CA TYR A 72 1.00 -3.92 5.78
C TYR A 72 0.40 -5.23 5.28
N VAL A 73 0.66 -6.32 6.01
CA VAL A 73 -0.03 -7.60 5.79
C VAL A 73 -1.35 -7.60 6.56
N PHE A 74 -2.39 -8.14 5.92
CA PHE A 74 -3.67 -8.50 6.51
C PHE A 74 -3.95 -9.98 6.25
N VAL A 75 -4.86 -10.58 7.02
CA VAL A 75 -5.20 -12.00 6.89
C VAL A 75 -6.72 -12.15 6.75
N LEU A 76 -7.15 -12.89 5.73
CA LEU A 76 -8.53 -13.24 5.48
C LEU A 76 -8.78 -14.68 5.91
N ASP A 77 -9.88 -14.97 6.62
CA ASP A 77 -10.40 -16.32 6.78
C ASP A 77 -11.47 -16.54 5.71
N CYS A 78 -11.09 -17.18 4.63
CA CYS A 78 -11.97 -17.36 3.47
C CYS A 78 -13.07 -18.39 3.71
N ALA A 79 -12.89 -19.34 4.65
CA ALA A 79 -13.94 -20.29 5.01
C ALA A 79 -15.03 -19.64 5.88
N LYS A 80 -14.63 -18.78 6.83
CA LYS A 80 -15.58 -18.00 7.64
C LYS A 80 -16.09 -16.75 6.96
N GLY A 81 -15.44 -16.30 5.87
CA GLY A 81 -15.78 -15.06 5.16
C GLY A 81 -15.54 -13.80 6.00
N VAL A 82 -14.51 -13.78 6.83
CA VAL A 82 -14.20 -12.65 7.73
C VAL A 82 -12.75 -12.20 7.62
N MET A 83 -12.48 -10.94 8.00
CA MET A 83 -11.14 -10.43 8.22
C MET A 83 -10.57 -11.08 9.50
N ALA A 84 -9.57 -11.94 9.37
CA ALA A 84 -8.99 -12.65 10.49
C ALA A 84 -7.97 -11.81 11.26
N ALA A 85 -7.18 -10.97 10.56
CA ALA A 85 -6.24 -10.03 11.18
C ALA A 85 -6.01 -8.80 10.30
N HIS A 86 -5.88 -7.62 10.93
CA HIS A 86 -5.67 -6.35 10.23
C HIS A 86 -5.15 -5.28 11.21
N PRO A 87 -4.17 -4.40 10.81
CA PRO A 87 -3.67 -3.32 11.69
C PRO A 87 -4.71 -2.29 12.15
N LYS A 88 -5.88 -2.24 11.50
CA LYS A 88 -7.05 -1.51 12.00
C LYS A 88 -7.96 -2.50 12.71
N ALA A 89 -7.97 -2.46 14.04
CA ALA A 89 -8.75 -3.38 14.88
C ALA A 89 -10.25 -3.42 14.51
N ASP A 90 -10.81 -2.29 14.07
CA ASP A 90 -12.21 -2.20 13.62
C ASP A 90 -12.54 -3.09 12.40
N PHE A 91 -11.54 -3.62 11.71
CA PHE A 91 -11.75 -4.49 10.56
C PHE A 91 -11.78 -5.97 10.96
N VAL A 92 -11.12 -6.32 12.06
CA VAL A 92 -11.02 -7.71 12.53
C VAL A 92 -12.40 -8.25 12.90
N GLY A 93 -12.71 -9.45 12.41
CA GLY A 93 -13.99 -10.12 12.60
C GLY A 93 -15.13 -9.65 11.69
N LYS A 94 -14.94 -8.56 10.91
CA LYS A 94 -15.98 -8.10 9.99
C LYS A 94 -16.12 -9.00 8.76
N PRO A 95 -17.35 -9.20 8.25
CA PRO A 95 -17.58 -9.95 7.02
C PRO A 95 -16.83 -9.32 5.83
N LEU A 96 -16.18 -10.13 5.01
CA LEU A 96 -15.46 -9.67 3.81
C LEU A 96 -16.39 -8.97 2.81
N ALA A 97 -17.64 -9.42 2.70
CA ALA A 97 -18.67 -8.81 1.87
C ALA A 97 -18.99 -7.35 2.23
N SER A 98 -18.69 -6.92 3.47
CA SER A 98 -18.88 -5.53 3.90
C SER A 98 -17.81 -4.56 3.35
N PHE A 99 -16.69 -5.08 2.85
CA PHE A 99 -15.60 -4.27 2.31
C PHE A 99 -15.72 -4.12 0.79
N LYS A 100 -16.60 -3.22 0.38
CA LYS A 100 -16.73 -2.85 -1.04
C LYS A 100 -15.88 -1.62 -1.32
N ASP A 101 -15.26 -1.62 -2.50
CA ASP A 101 -14.56 -0.45 -3.00
C ASP A 101 -15.55 0.65 -3.46
N VAL A 102 -15.07 1.82 -3.85
CA VAL A 102 -15.94 2.94 -4.30
C VAL A 102 -16.71 2.64 -5.58
N LYS A 103 -16.37 1.56 -6.29
CA LYS A 103 -17.08 1.06 -7.49
C LYS A 103 -18.04 -0.09 -7.16
N GLY A 104 -18.13 -0.51 -5.88
CA GLY A 104 -18.96 -1.60 -5.42
C GLY A 104 -18.33 -3.00 -5.55
N ASN A 105 -17.05 -3.12 -5.92
CA ASN A 105 -16.35 -4.39 -6.04
C ASN A 105 -16.05 -5.00 -4.66
N PRO A 106 -16.26 -6.32 -4.46
CA PRO A 106 -15.98 -7.02 -3.21
C PRO A 106 -14.51 -7.43 -3.13
N ALA A 107 -13.60 -6.46 -2.93
CA ALA A 107 -12.15 -6.63 -3.07
C ALA A 107 -11.57 -7.83 -2.29
N PHE A 108 -11.98 -8.03 -1.04
CA PHE A 108 -11.45 -9.13 -0.21
C PHE A 108 -12.06 -10.48 -0.54
N GLU A 109 -13.31 -10.53 -1.03
CA GLU A 109 -13.89 -11.77 -1.56
C GLU A 109 -13.16 -12.21 -2.83
N LEU A 110 -12.78 -11.24 -3.70
CA LEU A 110 -11.96 -11.52 -4.87
C LEU A 110 -10.57 -12.05 -4.49
N LEU A 111 -9.97 -11.54 -3.40
CA LEU A 111 -8.70 -12.07 -2.89
C LEU A 111 -8.83 -13.50 -2.35
N CYS A 112 -10.00 -13.92 -1.85
CA CYS A 112 -10.22 -15.30 -1.45
C CYS A 112 -10.15 -16.29 -2.63
N ALA A 113 -10.30 -15.84 -3.87
CA ALA A 113 -10.03 -16.66 -5.04
C ALA A 113 -8.55 -17.10 -5.11
N ALA A 114 -7.63 -16.38 -4.41
CA ALA A 114 -6.25 -16.80 -4.25
C ALA A 114 -6.10 -18.18 -3.60
N ALA A 115 -7.05 -18.58 -2.75
CA ALA A 115 -7.03 -19.91 -2.11
C ALA A 115 -7.01 -21.08 -3.12
N GLN A 116 -7.42 -20.83 -4.36
CA GLN A 116 -7.39 -21.81 -5.45
C GLN A 116 -6.09 -21.78 -6.26
N ASN A 117 -5.22 -20.79 -6.02
CA ASN A 117 -3.98 -20.62 -6.76
C ASN A 117 -2.76 -20.66 -5.81
N PRO A 118 -1.93 -21.71 -5.87
CA PRO A 118 -0.77 -21.85 -4.98
C PRO A 118 0.28 -20.73 -5.15
N ASN A 119 0.28 -20.05 -6.29
CA ASN A 119 1.17 -18.93 -6.57
C ASN A 119 0.55 -17.57 -6.16
N GLY A 120 -0.63 -17.58 -5.52
CA GLY A 120 -1.35 -16.36 -5.18
C GLY A 120 -1.93 -15.64 -6.40
N ILE A 121 -2.58 -14.52 -6.16
CA ILE A 121 -3.15 -13.65 -7.20
C ILE A 121 -2.95 -12.18 -6.85
N TRP A 122 -2.96 -11.33 -7.88
CA TRP A 122 -3.10 -9.89 -7.75
C TRP A 122 -4.54 -9.47 -8.01
N VAL A 123 -5.06 -8.56 -7.15
CA VAL A 123 -6.39 -7.97 -7.28
C VAL A 123 -6.28 -6.45 -7.25
N GLU A 124 -7.04 -5.76 -8.09
CA GLU A 124 -7.14 -4.31 -8.05
C GLU A 124 -8.51 -3.86 -7.56
N TYR A 125 -8.54 -2.76 -6.83
CA TYR A 125 -9.76 -2.13 -6.33
C TYR A 125 -9.49 -0.65 -6.01
N TRP A 126 -10.54 0.13 -5.77
CA TRP A 126 -10.45 1.59 -5.60
C TRP A 126 -10.96 1.98 -4.23
N ILE A 127 -10.05 2.43 -3.35
CA ILE A 127 -10.37 2.91 -2.00
C ILE A 127 -9.71 4.27 -1.75
N PRO A 128 -10.27 5.11 -0.87
CA PRO A 128 -9.62 6.35 -0.49
C PRO A 128 -8.26 6.08 0.19
N LYS A 129 -7.25 6.87 -0.17
CA LYS A 129 -6.01 6.93 0.61
C LYS A 129 -6.29 7.55 1.98
N PRO A 130 -5.43 7.30 2.98
CA PRO A 130 -5.55 7.96 4.27
C PRO A 130 -5.66 9.49 4.13
N GLY A 131 -6.77 10.08 4.64
CA GLY A 131 -7.04 11.52 4.55
C GLY A 131 -7.68 12.00 3.24
N GLU A 132 -7.84 11.15 2.25
CA GLU A 132 -8.53 11.46 0.99
C GLU A 132 -9.97 10.95 0.99
N LYS A 133 -10.84 11.56 0.16
CA LYS A 133 -12.25 11.13 -0.01
C LYS A 133 -12.45 10.35 -1.30
N GLU A 134 -11.64 10.61 -2.30
CA GLU A 134 -11.72 9.96 -3.61
C GLU A 134 -11.02 8.61 -3.62
N GLY A 135 -11.60 7.66 -4.34
CA GLY A 135 -11.00 6.33 -4.49
C GLY A 135 -9.77 6.37 -5.39
N SER A 136 -8.64 5.95 -4.85
CA SER A 136 -7.41 5.69 -5.60
C SER A 136 -7.26 4.20 -5.87
N ARG A 137 -6.69 3.83 -7.01
CA ARG A 137 -6.41 2.44 -7.33
C ARG A 137 -5.43 1.85 -6.33
N LYS A 138 -5.81 0.76 -5.70
CA LYS A 138 -4.94 -0.08 -4.88
C LYS A 138 -4.81 -1.44 -5.54
N VAL A 139 -3.61 -2.00 -5.54
CA VAL A 139 -3.34 -3.38 -5.95
C VAL A 139 -2.89 -4.17 -4.75
N SER A 140 -3.44 -5.36 -4.57
CA SER A 140 -3.05 -6.26 -3.48
C SER A 140 -2.72 -7.64 -4.01
N TYR A 141 -1.65 -8.21 -3.48
CA TYR A 141 -1.28 -9.60 -3.68
C TYR A 141 -1.83 -10.43 -2.53
N GLY A 142 -2.48 -11.55 -2.84
CA GLY A 142 -2.98 -12.54 -1.88
C GLY A 142 -2.40 -13.91 -2.14
N LEU A 143 -1.99 -14.62 -1.08
CA LEU A 143 -1.38 -15.95 -1.12
C LEU A 143 -2.09 -16.87 -0.12
N PRO A 144 -2.49 -18.10 -0.52
CA PRO A 144 -3.06 -19.06 0.41
C PRO A 144 -2.03 -19.51 1.44
N VAL A 145 -2.50 -19.69 2.67
CA VAL A 145 -1.68 -20.21 3.77
C VAL A 145 -1.89 -21.71 3.87
N ALA A 146 -0.83 -22.47 3.60
CA ALA A 146 -0.89 -23.93 3.55
C ALA A 146 -1.48 -24.56 4.83
N GLY A 147 -2.39 -25.51 4.67
CA GLY A 147 -3.02 -26.24 5.77
C GLY A 147 -4.08 -25.44 6.53
N THR A 148 -4.49 -24.27 6.04
CA THR A 148 -5.51 -23.41 6.69
C THR A 148 -6.55 -22.91 5.69
N SER A 149 -7.58 -22.18 6.19
CA SER A 149 -8.51 -21.41 5.37
C SER A 149 -8.05 -19.96 5.14
N TYR A 150 -6.86 -19.61 5.57
CA TYR A 150 -6.35 -18.24 5.51
C TYR A 150 -5.77 -17.89 4.16
N VAL A 151 -5.94 -16.63 3.79
CA VAL A 151 -5.19 -15.95 2.74
C VAL A 151 -4.47 -14.76 3.38
N ALA A 152 -3.14 -14.76 3.30
CA ALA A 152 -2.35 -13.59 3.66
C ALA A 152 -2.29 -12.63 2.48
N GLY A 153 -2.44 -11.32 2.73
CA GLY A 153 -2.41 -10.33 1.67
C GLY A 153 -1.75 -9.03 2.09
N ALA A 154 -1.19 -8.31 1.12
CA ALA A 154 -0.68 -6.94 1.29
C ALA A 154 -0.95 -6.12 0.03
N GLY A 155 -1.03 -4.79 0.16
CA GLY A 155 -1.35 -3.95 -1.00
C GLY A 155 -0.75 -2.55 -0.92
N ILE A 156 -0.55 -1.97 -2.11
CA ILE A 156 -0.05 -0.60 -2.31
C ILE A 156 -0.99 0.19 -3.21
N PHE A 157 -0.94 1.51 -3.09
CA PHE A 157 -1.58 2.40 -4.07
C PHE A 157 -0.67 2.52 -5.29
N ASP A 158 -1.10 1.93 -6.38
CA ASP A 158 -0.39 1.93 -7.67
C ASP A 158 -1.38 2.30 -8.79
N ALA A 159 -1.21 3.48 -9.35
CA ALA A 159 -2.12 4.01 -10.35
C ALA A 159 -1.90 3.42 -11.75
N GLN A 160 -0.73 2.83 -12.04
CA GLN A 160 -0.29 2.63 -13.41
C GLN A 160 0.13 1.21 -13.78
N THR A 161 0.68 0.41 -12.85
CA THR A 161 1.21 -0.91 -13.20
C THR A 161 0.08 -1.88 -13.57
N PRO A 162 0.06 -2.42 -14.80
CA PRO A 162 -0.94 -3.39 -15.21
C PRO A 162 -0.87 -4.68 -14.37
N ILE A 163 -2.01 -5.32 -14.08
CA ILE A 163 -2.06 -6.60 -13.35
C ILE A 163 -1.18 -7.67 -14.02
N ALA A 164 -1.22 -7.79 -15.35
CA ALA A 164 -0.38 -8.74 -16.09
C ALA A 164 1.14 -8.52 -15.89
N GLN A 165 1.57 -7.31 -15.54
CA GLN A 165 2.96 -7.04 -15.17
C GLN A 165 3.22 -7.43 -13.71
N LEU A 166 2.28 -7.16 -12.81
CA LEU A 166 2.36 -7.56 -11.39
C LEU A 166 2.40 -9.08 -11.24
N GLU A 167 1.65 -9.83 -12.03
CA GLU A 167 1.67 -11.31 -12.04
C GLU A 167 3.05 -11.91 -12.34
N LYS A 168 3.91 -11.19 -13.05
CA LYS A 168 5.29 -11.61 -13.29
C LYS A 168 6.18 -11.52 -12.05
N THR A 169 5.79 -10.72 -11.06
CA THR A 169 6.54 -10.58 -9.81
C THR A 169 6.24 -11.70 -8.82
N ALA A 170 5.16 -12.45 -9.02
CA ALA A 170 4.71 -13.56 -8.17
C ALA A 170 5.27 -14.92 -8.61
N LYS A 171 6.07 -14.96 -9.66
CA LYS A 171 6.76 -16.15 -10.21
C LYS A 171 8.20 -16.15 -9.74
#